data_cf4827a315ca2dd23896a019c0ffc404
#
_entry.id   cf4827a315ca2dd23896a019c0ffc404
#
_cell.length_a   1.000
_cell.length_b   1.000
_cell.length_c   1.000
_cell.angle_alpha   90.00
_cell.angle_beta   90.00
_cell.angle_gamma   90.00
#
_symmetry.space_group_name_H-M   'P 1'
#
loop_
_entity.id
_entity.type
_entity.pdbx_description
1 polymer ?
#
loop_
_entity_poly.entity_id
_entity_poly.type
_entity_poly.pdbx_seq_one_letter_code
_entity_poly.pdbx_strand_id
1 'polypeptide(L)' 'MKFSVLLSVYYKENPDFLKQSLDSILNQSRLPDELVLVKDGQLSIDLDRMIDSYVRKYTDLFKILALSENQGLGK' A
#
# COMPACT_ATOMS: atom_id res chain seq x y z
N MET A 1 9.12 -20.92 -1.61
CA MET A 1 9.92 -19.70 -1.49
C MET A 1 9.03 -18.51 -1.19
N LYS A 2 9.42 -17.71 -0.22
CA LYS A 2 8.64 -16.54 0.14
C LYS A 2 9.14 -15.30 -0.56
N PHE A 3 8.25 -14.42 -0.94
CA PHE A 3 8.68 -13.11 -1.40
C PHE A 3 7.67 -12.06 -0.96
N SER A 4 8.18 -10.86 -0.75
CA SER A 4 7.35 -9.73 -0.30
C SER A 4 7.43 -8.62 -1.32
N VAL A 5 6.34 -7.90 -1.46
CA VAL A 5 6.30 -6.72 -2.32
C VAL A 5 6.21 -5.51 -1.41
N LEU A 6 7.04 -4.52 -1.69
CA LEU A 6 7.05 -3.27 -0.92
C LEU A 6 6.57 -2.14 -1.81
N LEU A 7 5.56 -1.42 -1.35
CA LEU A 7 4.99 -0.30 -2.09
C LEU A 7 4.89 0.90 -1.19
N SER A 8 5.37 2.04 -1.66
CA SER A 8 5.24 3.30 -0.91
C SER A 8 4.20 4.18 -1.56
N VAL A 9 3.40 4.83 -0.74
CA VAL A 9 2.34 5.72 -1.22
C VAL A 9 2.42 7.02 -0.44
N TYR A 10 2.30 8.14 -1.15
CA TYR A 10 2.24 9.44 -0.50
C TYR A 10 1.04 10.20 -1.03
N TYR A 11 0.70 11.33 -0.41
CA TYR A 11 -0.61 11.93 -0.63
C TYR A 11 -0.83 12.45 -2.06
N LYS A 12 0.23 12.70 -2.80
CA LYS A 12 0.11 13.13 -4.20
C LYS A 12 0.00 11.97 -5.18
N GLU A 13 0.04 10.75 -4.67
CA GLU A 13 -0.07 9.60 -5.53
C GLU A 13 -1.40 9.60 -6.26
N ASN A 14 -1.38 9.23 -7.53
CA ASN A 14 -2.61 9.15 -8.31
C ASN A 14 -3.35 7.86 -7.93
N PRO A 15 -4.59 7.96 -7.42
CA PRO A 15 -5.31 6.74 -7.02
C PRO A 15 -5.46 5.73 -8.15
N ASP A 16 -5.64 6.21 -9.39
CA ASP A 16 -5.78 5.27 -10.52
C ASP A 16 -4.50 4.49 -10.76
N PHE A 17 -3.36 5.13 -10.64
CA PHE A 17 -2.10 4.44 -10.79
C PHE A 17 -1.89 3.42 -9.68
N LEU A 18 -2.22 3.80 -8.46
CA LEU A 18 -2.09 2.88 -7.34
C LEU A 18 -2.99 1.67 -7.54
N LYS A 19 -4.22 1.92 -7.98
CA LYS A 19 -5.15 0.84 -8.25
C LYS A 19 -4.60 -0.10 -9.31
N GLN A 20 -4.04 0.44 -10.39
CA GLN A 20 -3.45 -0.38 -11.43
C GLN A 20 -2.29 -1.21 -10.90
N SER A 21 -1.45 -0.61 -10.07
CA SER A 21 -0.33 -1.33 -9.49
C SER A 21 -0.80 -2.47 -8.61
N LEU A 22 -1.77 -2.21 -7.75
CA LEU A 22 -2.29 -3.23 -6.86
C LEU A 22 -2.96 -4.34 -7.65
N ASP A 23 -3.79 -3.97 -8.63
CA ASP A 23 -4.48 -4.97 -9.44
C ASP A 23 -3.48 -5.83 -10.21
N SER A 24 -2.41 -5.21 -10.69
CA SER A 24 -1.39 -5.97 -11.42
C SER A 24 -0.73 -7.01 -10.52
N ILE A 25 -0.41 -6.63 -9.29
CA ILE A 25 0.19 -7.55 -8.34
C ILE A 25 -0.79 -8.68 -8.00
N LEU A 26 -2.05 -8.31 -7.78
CA LEU A 26 -3.05 -9.29 -7.34
C LEU A 26 -3.54 -10.20 -8.46
N ASN A 27 -3.30 -9.81 -9.71
CA ASN A 27 -3.70 -10.63 -10.84
C ASN A 27 -2.61 -11.58 -11.32
N GLN A 28 -1.47 -11.59 -10.66
CA GLN A 28 -0.41 -12.51 -11.04
C GLN A 28 -0.80 -13.93 -10.69
N SER A 29 -0.27 -14.87 -11.45
CA SER A 29 -0.57 -16.27 -11.16
C SER A 29 -0.05 -16.69 -9.80
N ARG A 30 0.97 -16.02 -9.31
CA ARG A 30 1.48 -16.28 -7.98
C ARG A 30 1.45 -14.99 -7.17
N LEU A 31 0.68 -14.98 -6.10
CA LEU A 31 0.62 -13.82 -5.22
C LEU A 31 1.84 -13.78 -4.31
N PRO A 32 2.25 -12.58 -3.89
CA PRO A 32 3.31 -12.49 -2.89
C PRO A 32 2.84 -13.05 -1.57
N ASP A 33 3.78 -13.44 -0.73
CA ASP A 33 3.45 -13.89 0.60
C ASP A 33 2.96 -12.76 1.47
N GLU A 34 3.45 -11.57 1.22
CA GLU A 34 2.94 -10.38 1.89
C GLU A 34 3.17 -9.18 1.00
N LEU A 35 2.31 -8.21 1.14
CA LEU A 35 2.44 -6.94 0.46
C LEU A 35 2.51 -5.86 1.53
N VAL A 36 3.69 -5.24 1.66
CA VAL A 36 3.89 -4.19 2.63
C VAL A 36 3.63 -2.87 1.95
N LEU A 37 2.61 -2.18 2.42
CA LEU A 37 2.25 -0.88 1.86
C LEU A 37 2.60 0.20 2.87
N VAL A 38 3.51 1.07 2.49
CA VAL A 38 3.99 2.12 3.37
C VAL A 38 3.24 3.40 3.03
N LYS A 39 2.54 3.95 4.01
CA LYS A 39 1.88 5.25 3.87
C LYS A 39 2.86 6.32 4.33
N ASP A 40 3.41 7.03 3.38
CA ASP A 40 4.42 8.05 3.67
C ASP A 40 3.71 9.35 4.01
N GLY A 41 3.39 9.53 5.27
CA GLY A 41 2.64 10.67 5.73
C GLY A 41 1.15 10.44 5.58
N GLN A 42 0.39 11.51 5.73
CA GLN A 42 -1.05 11.42 5.65
C GLN A 42 -1.50 11.39 4.19
N LEU A 43 -2.36 10.47 3.86
CA LEU A 43 -2.85 10.31 2.50
C LEU A 43 -4.19 11.01 2.32
N SER A 44 -4.58 11.21 1.07
CA SER A 44 -5.90 11.75 0.78
C SER A 44 -6.97 10.71 1.16
N ILE A 45 -8.18 11.20 1.34
CA ILE A 45 -9.29 10.32 1.68
C ILE A 45 -9.50 9.26 0.59
N ASP A 46 -9.36 9.66 -0.67
CA ASP A 46 -9.55 8.72 -1.77
C ASP A 46 -8.52 7.59 -1.72
N LEU A 47 -7.26 7.94 -1.45
CA LEU A 47 -6.22 6.93 -1.33
C LEU A 47 -6.48 6.02 -0.14
N ASP A 48 -6.82 6.59 1.00
CA ASP A 48 -7.08 5.79 2.19
C ASP A 48 -8.23 4.83 1.98
N ARG A 49 -9.30 5.30 1.37
CA ARG A 49 -10.47 4.45 1.14
C ARG A 49 -10.14 3.31 0.18
N MET A 50 -9.39 3.61 -0.85
CA MET A 50 -9.03 2.57 -1.81
C MET A 50 -8.14 1.52 -1.16
N ILE A 51 -7.14 1.96 -0.41
CA ILE A 51 -6.24 1.04 0.28
C ILE A 51 -7.04 0.19 1.27
N ASP A 52 -7.93 0.83 2.02
CA ASP A 52 -8.74 0.11 3.00
C ASP A 52 -9.58 -0.98 2.34
N SER A 53 -10.15 -0.70 1.18
CA SER A 53 -10.96 -1.70 0.50
C SER A 53 -10.13 -2.91 0.10
N TYR A 54 -8.88 -2.70 -0.33
CA TYR A 54 -8.01 -3.82 -0.67
C TYR A 54 -7.60 -4.59 0.58
N VAL A 55 -7.30 -3.89 1.66
CA VAL A 55 -6.90 -4.54 2.91
C VAL A 55 -8.02 -5.42 3.44
N ARG A 56 -9.26 -4.94 3.37
CA ARG A 56 -10.38 -5.75 3.82
C ARG A 56 -10.57 -7.00 2.98
N LYS A 57 -10.30 -6.89 1.70
CA LYS A 57 -10.48 -8.02 0.80
C LYS A 57 -9.35 -9.04 0.93
N TYR A 58 -8.15 -8.58 1.24
CA TYR A 58 -6.98 -9.44 1.33
C TYR A 58 -6.30 -9.25 2.68
N THR A 59 -7.04 -9.50 3.75
CA THR A 59 -6.60 -9.18 5.10
C THR A 59 -5.25 -9.80 5.46
N ASP A 60 -5.04 -11.03 5.07
CA ASP A 60 -3.80 -11.72 5.44
C ASP A 60 -2.62 -11.36 4.57
N LEU A 61 -2.87 -10.72 3.44
CA LEU A 61 -1.81 -10.39 2.51
C LEU A 61 -1.17 -9.05 2.80
N PHE A 62 -1.97 -8.07 3.18
CA PHE A 62 -1.49 -6.71 3.33
C PHE A 62 -0.92 -6.44 4.70
N LYS A 63 0.21 -5.76 4.73
CA LYS A 63 0.75 -5.19 5.95
C LYS A 63 0.89 -3.70 5.73
N ILE A 64 0.24 -2.92 6.58
CA ILE A 64 0.23 -1.47 6.43
C ILE A 64 1.20 -0.86 7.42
N LEU A 65 2.07 -0.02 6.90
CA LEU A 65 3.04 0.67 7.72
C LEU A 65 2.81 2.16 7.50
N ALA A 66 2.33 2.84 8.52
CA ALA A 66 2.05 4.26 8.41
C ALA A 66 3.18 5.05 9.05
N LEU A 67 3.79 5.93 8.26
CA LEU A 67 4.84 6.80 8.77
C LEU A 67 4.26 8.17 9.04
N SER A 68 4.70 8.77 10.15
CA SER A 68 4.28 10.13 10.42
C SER A 68 4.98 11.04 9.46
N GLU A 69 4.31 12.04 9.03
CA GLU A 69 4.98 13.00 8.24
C GLU A 69 5.95 13.72 9.09
N ASN A 70 6.82 14.24 8.91
CA ASN A 70 7.75 14.89 9.70
C ASN A 70 8.64 14.04 10.39
N GLN A 71 8.78 12.98 9.95
CA GLN A 71 9.64 12.18 10.60
C GLN A 71 10.89 12.65 10.69
N GLY A 72 10.79 13.01 10.73
CA GLY A 72 11.64 13.33 10.75
C GLY A 72 12.58 13.18 11.11
N LEU A 73 12.57 13.42 10.89
CA LEU A 73 13.14 13.30 11.07
C LEU A 73 13.76 13.51 11.94
N GLY A 74 13.94 13.48 12.30
CA GLY A 74 14.14 13.47 13.02
C GLY A 74 14.43 13.88 13.76
N LYS A 75 14.28 14.02 13.94
CA LYS A 75 14.35 14.36 14.48
C LYS A 75 14.71 14.36 14.96
#